data_63795de196cdf2705a97386296f63d2e
#
_entry.id   63795de196cdf2705a97386296f63d2e
#
_cell.length_a   1.000
_cell.length_b   1.000
_cell.length_c   1.000
_cell.angle_alpha   90.00
_cell.angle_beta   90.00
_cell.angle_gamma   90.00
#
_symmetry.space_group_name_H-M   'P 1'
#
loop_
_entity.id
_entity.type
_entity.pdbx_description
1 polymer ?
#
loop_
_entity_poly.entity_id
_entity_poly.type
_entity_poly.pdbx_seq_one_letter_code
_entity_poly.pdbx_strand_id
1 'polypeptide(L)'
;MAHPDTPLFVKTHDFNLWLFRHTQRFSKSLRHSYTNRLESLALDFEEALLMGNAARGQARSRWLERADGRLVCLRALLRYAYDLEMLTGNQVAYAARLVDELGRLLGAWRKGVDRSAPAPIA
;
A
#
# COMPACT_ATOMS: atom_id res chain seq x y z
N MET A 1 -21.93 -3.18 -3.30
CA MET A 1 -21.64 -3.03 -4.73
C MET A 1 -20.26 -3.59 -5.03
N ALA A 2 -20.17 -4.46 -6.01
CA ALA A 2 -18.88 -5.02 -6.41
C ALA A 2 -18.14 -4.01 -7.27
N HIS A 3 -16.99 -3.55 -6.81
CA HIS A 3 -16.08 -2.74 -7.59
C HIS A 3 -15.05 -3.63 -8.26
N PRO A 4 -14.55 -3.26 -9.45
CA PRO A 4 -13.44 -4.00 -10.06
C PRO A 4 -12.21 -4.05 -9.16
N ASP A 5 -12.09 -3.09 -8.24
CA ASP A 5 -10.99 -2.94 -7.31
C ASP A 5 -11.29 -3.49 -5.90
N THR A 6 -12.44 -4.16 -5.72
CA THR A 6 -12.78 -4.78 -4.43
C THR A 6 -11.67 -5.70 -3.91
N PRO A 7 -11.04 -6.56 -4.74
CA PRO A 7 -9.92 -7.37 -4.26
C PRO A 7 -8.77 -6.54 -3.71
N LEU A 8 -8.51 -5.37 -4.30
CA LEU A 8 -7.44 -4.49 -3.81
C LEU A 8 -7.73 -4.03 -2.38
N PHE A 9 -8.96 -3.62 -2.09
CA PHE A 9 -9.32 -3.16 -0.74
C PHE A 9 -9.25 -4.30 0.28
N VAL A 10 -9.77 -5.48 -0.09
CA VAL A 10 -9.71 -6.64 0.80
C VAL A 10 -8.27 -7.04 1.09
N LYS A 11 -7.43 -7.12 0.07
CA LYS A 11 -6.04 -7.52 0.22
C LYS A 11 -5.22 -6.48 0.96
N THR A 12 -5.54 -5.20 0.81
CA THR A 12 -4.90 -4.13 1.58
C THR A 12 -5.21 -4.27 3.06
N HIS A 13 -6.48 -4.51 3.39
CA HIS A 13 -6.87 -4.74 4.78
C HIS A 13 -6.13 -5.95 5.36
N ASP A 14 -6.11 -7.06 4.62
CA ASP A 14 -5.45 -8.28 5.06
C ASP A 14 -3.94 -8.05 5.28
N PHE A 15 -3.29 -7.35 4.36
CA PHE A 15 -1.88 -7.03 4.50
C PHE A 15 -1.63 -6.15 5.73
N ASN A 16 -2.42 -5.11 5.90
CA ASN A 16 -2.27 -4.20 7.05
C ASN A 16 -2.45 -4.95 8.37
N LEU A 17 -3.45 -5.82 8.43
CA LEU A 17 -3.68 -6.62 9.62
C LEU A 17 -2.49 -7.54 9.92
N TRP A 18 -1.97 -8.21 8.90
CA TRP A 18 -0.77 -9.03 9.02
C TRP A 18 0.41 -8.20 9.56
N LEU A 19 0.61 -7.03 8.95
CA LEU A 19 1.71 -6.14 9.33
C LEU A 19 1.59 -5.72 10.79
N PHE A 20 0.42 -5.23 11.20
CA PHE A 20 0.22 -4.76 12.57
C PHE A 20 0.39 -5.89 13.59
N ARG A 21 0.01 -7.11 13.27
CA ARG A 21 0.24 -8.24 14.16
C ARG A 21 1.72 -8.51 14.36
N HIS A 22 2.53 -8.27 13.35
CA HIS A 22 3.98 -8.49 13.44
C HIS A 22 4.70 -7.31 14.10
N THR A 23 4.29 -6.09 13.79
CA THR A 23 4.93 -4.91 14.38
C THR A 23 4.75 -4.81 15.89
N GLN A 24 3.74 -5.47 16.45
CA GLN A 24 3.56 -5.55 17.90
C GLN A 24 4.78 -6.14 18.60
N ARG A 25 5.56 -6.95 17.89
CA ARG A 25 6.73 -7.64 18.43
C ARG A 25 8.05 -6.97 18.05
N PHE A 26 7.99 -5.87 17.33
CA PHE A 26 9.20 -5.15 16.94
C PHE A 26 9.86 -4.52 18.16
N SER A 27 11.17 -4.30 18.07
CA SER A 27 11.95 -3.70 19.14
C SER A 27 11.34 -2.37 19.57
N LYS A 28 11.12 -2.20 20.87
CA LYS A 28 10.56 -0.97 21.43
C LYS A 28 11.47 0.23 21.19
N SER A 29 12.78 0.00 21.10
CA SER A 29 13.74 1.08 20.87
C SER A 29 13.57 1.71 19.48
N LEU A 30 12.94 1.02 18.54
CA LEU A 30 12.71 1.51 17.18
C LEU A 30 11.29 2.00 16.96
N ARG A 31 10.44 2.01 17.99
CA ARG A 31 9.02 2.36 17.85
C ARG A 31 8.83 3.72 17.18
N HIS A 32 9.53 4.73 17.64
CA HIS A 32 9.33 6.10 17.18
C HIS A 32 10.13 6.43 15.92
N SER A 33 11.27 5.79 15.71
CA SER A 33 12.13 6.09 14.55
C SER A 33 11.79 5.28 13.32
N TYR A 34 11.25 4.07 13.49
CA TYR A 34 11.04 3.16 12.38
C TYR A 34 9.62 2.58 12.34
N THR A 35 9.19 1.90 13.39
CA THR A 35 7.94 1.13 13.38
C THR A 35 6.73 2.00 13.08
N ASN A 36 6.64 3.17 13.71
CA ASN A 36 5.54 4.11 13.45
C ASN A 36 5.51 4.54 11.98
N ARG A 37 6.67 4.75 11.36
CA ARG A 37 6.72 5.15 9.95
C ARG A 37 6.26 4.02 9.04
N LEU A 38 6.66 2.80 9.33
CA LEU A 38 6.25 1.63 8.57
C LEU A 38 4.72 1.47 8.64
N GLU A 39 4.17 1.55 9.84
CA GLU A 39 2.73 1.46 10.05
C GLU A 39 1.98 2.61 9.38
N SER A 40 2.50 3.82 9.48
CA SER A 40 1.89 5.00 8.84
C SER A 40 1.87 4.87 7.32
N LEU A 41 2.94 4.36 6.71
CA LEU A 41 2.96 4.15 5.27
C LEU A 41 1.87 3.18 4.83
N ALA A 42 1.66 2.11 5.58
CA ALA A 42 0.62 1.14 5.28
C ALA A 42 -0.78 1.76 5.38
N LEU A 43 -1.02 2.54 6.44
CA LEU A 43 -2.30 3.22 6.62
C LEU A 43 -2.50 4.34 5.60
N ASP A 44 -1.44 5.08 5.26
CA ASP A 44 -1.49 6.13 4.24
C ASP A 44 -1.79 5.54 2.87
N PHE A 45 -1.25 4.37 2.58
CA PHE A 45 -1.58 3.66 1.34
C PHE A 45 -3.08 3.35 1.28
N GLU A 46 -3.62 2.77 2.34
CA GLU A 46 -5.05 2.47 2.41
C GLU A 46 -5.89 3.73 2.31
N GLU A 47 -5.51 4.78 3.03
CA GLU A 47 -6.21 6.06 2.97
C GLU A 47 -6.27 6.59 1.54
N ALA A 48 -5.14 6.55 0.83
CA ALA A 48 -5.08 7.04 -0.55
C ALA A 48 -6.00 6.23 -1.47
N LEU A 49 -6.11 4.91 -1.27
CA LEU A 49 -7.05 4.08 -2.03
C LEU A 49 -8.50 4.50 -1.77
N LEU A 50 -8.84 4.70 -0.49
CA LEU A 50 -10.19 5.09 -0.10
C LEU A 50 -10.54 6.46 -0.63
N MET A 51 -9.61 7.42 -0.54
CA MET A 51 -9.82 8.76 -1.08
C MET A 51 -9.91 8.74 -2.60
N GLY A 52 -9.09 7.92 -3.25
CA GLY A 52 -9.17 7.75 -4.70
C GLY A 52 -10.50 7.17 -5.14
N ASN A 53 -11.03 6.22 -4.36
CA ASN A 53 -12.34 5.63 -4.64
C ASN A 53 -13.47 6.65 -4.52
N ALA A 54 -13.36 7.57 -3.57
CA ALA A 54 -14.35 8.62 -3.36
C ALA A 54 -14.22 9.78 -4.36
N ALA A 55 -13.06 9.92 -5.01
CA ALA A 55 -12.78 11.00 -5.94
C ALA A 55 -13.10 10.58 -7.38
N ARG A 56 -13.02 11.55 -8.31
CA ARG A 56 -13.26 11.32 -9.75
C ARG A 56 -12.23 12.05 -10.58
N GLY A 57 -12.04 11.59 -11.81
CA GLY A 57 -11.18 12.25 -12.78
C GLY A 57 -9.76 12.42 -12.30
N GLN A 58 -9.19 13.58 -12.49
CA GLN A 58 -7.80 13.85 -12.10
C GLN A 58 -7.56 13.76 -10.60
N ALA A 59 -8.57 14.10 -9.79
CA ALA A 59 -8.44 13.95 -8.34
C ALA A 59 -8.20 12.48 -7.97
N ARG A 60 -8.94 11.57 -8.62
CA ARG A 60 -8.71 10.13 -8.43
C ARG A 60 -7.31 9.73 -8.86
N SER A 61 -6.87 10.19 -10.02
CA SER A 61 -5.54 9.88 -10.54
C SER A 61 -4.44 10.30 -9.55
N ARG A 62 -4.58 11.49 -8.96
CA ARG A 62 -3.60 12.00 -7.99
C ARG A 62 -3.57 11.15 -6.72
N TRP A 63 -4.74 10.71 -6.22
CA TRP A 63 -4.78 9.84 -5.04
C TRP A 63 -4.14 8.48 -5.33
N LEU A 64 -4.39 7.90 -6.51
CA LEU A 64 -3.81 6.61 -6.87
C LEU A 64 -2.31 6.71 -7.10
N GLU A 65 -1.83 7.82 -7.65
CA GLU A 65 -0.40 8.09 -7.76
C GLU A 65 0.25 8.19 -6.38
N ARG A 66 -0.42 8.86 -5.45
CA ARG A 66 0.04 8.95 -4.07
C ARG A 66 0.10 7.58 -3.41
N ALA A 67 -0.91 6.75 -3.64
CA ALA A 67 -0.91 5.37 -3.14
C ALA A 67 0.29 4.60 -3.67
N ASP A 68 0.58 4.73 -4.95
CA ASP A 68 1.73 4.06 -5.56
C ASP A 68 3.05 4.48 -4.90
N GLY A 69 3.21 5.77 -4.63
CA GLY A 69 4.39 6.28 -3.94
C GLY A 69 4.54 5.72 -2.53
N ARG A 70 3.43 5.60 -1.80
CA ARG A 70 3.45 5.02 -0.45
C ARG A 70 3.84 3.54 -0.50
N LEU A 71 3.37 2.83 -1.52
CA LEU A 71 3.70 1.42 -1.68
C LEU A 71 5.18 1.21 -1.98
N VAL A 72 5.77 2.09 -2.79
CA VAL A 72 7.21 2.06 -3.07
C VAL A 72 8.00 2.23 -1.77
N CYS A 73 7.62 3.22 -0.94
CA CYS A 73 8.30 3.46 0.33
C CYS A 73 8.10 2.30 1.30
N LEU A 74 6.89 1.76 1.36
CA LEU A 74 6.57 0.62 2.22
C LEU A 74 7.46 -0.59 1.88
N ARG A 75 7.60 -0.86 0.58
CA ARG A 75 8.46 -1.96 0.10
C ARG A 75 9.89 -1.76 0.57
N ALA A 76 10.42 -0.54 0.44
CA ALA A 76 11.78 -0.23 0.86
C ALA A 76 11.96 -0.38 2.37
N LEU A 77 11.00 0.09 3.16
CA LEU A 77 11.10 0.05 4.61
C LEU A 77 10.94 -1.37 5.18
N LEU A 78 10.20 -2.24 4.51
CA LEU A 78 10.08 -3.64 4.94
C LEU A 78 11.43 -4.35 4.97
N ARG A 79 12.36 -3.94 4.13
CA ARG A 79 13.70 -4.53 4.10
C ARG A 79 14.44 -4.31 5.41
N TYR A 80 14.24 -3.15 6.04
CA TYR A 80 14.86 -2.88 7.35
C TYR A 80 14.40 -3.87 8.42
N ALA A 81 13.14 -4.29 8.36
CA ALA A 81 12.63 -5.26 9.33
C ALA A 81 13.37 -6.60 9.21
N TYR A 82 13.73 -7.00 7.99
CA TYR A 82 14.54 -8.19 7.78
C TYR A 82 15.98 -7.97 8.24
N ASP A 83 16.59 -6.88 7.80
CA ASP A 83 18.00 -6.60 8.09
C ASP A 83 18.23 -6.41 9.60
N LEU A 84 17.23 -5.89 10.32
CA LEU A 84 17.28 -5.71 11.76
C LEU A 84 16.73 -6.91 12.53
N GLU A 85 16.48 -8.02 11.85
CA GLU A 85 16.08 -9.30 12.43
C GLU A 85 14.75 -9.25 13.18
N MET A 86 13.84 -8.35 12.76
CA MET A 86 12.48 -8.27 13.32
C MET A 86 11.48 -9.10 12.52
N LEU A 87 11.80 -9.42 11.28
CA LEU A 87 11.05 -10.37 10.46
C LEU A 87 12.01 -11.42 9.93
N THR A 88 11.55 -12.66 9.85
CA THR A 88 12.34 -13.73 9.24
C THR A 88 12.36 -13.56 7.72
N GLY A 89 13.28 -14.30 7.07
CA GLY A 89 13.33 -14.30 5.60
C GLY A 89 12.02 -14.75 4.96
N ASN A 90 11.36 -15.76 5.55
CA ASN A 90 10.07 -16.23 5.05
C ASN A 90 8.98 -15.18 5.25
N GLN A 91 8.98 -14.48 6.37
CA GLN A 91 8.00 -13.44 6.65
C GLN A 91 8.17 -12.25 5.70
N VAL A 92 9.41 -11.79 5.46
CA VAL A 92 9.62 -10.68 4.55
C VAL A 92 9.31 -11.07 3.11
N ALA A 93 9.60 -12.30 2.72
CA ALA A 93 9.23 -12.81 1.39
C ALA A 93 7.71 -12.84 1.21
N TYR A 94 6.99 -13.27 2.24
CA TYR A 94 5.53 -13.26 2.23
C TYR A 94 4.99 -11.84 2.09
N ALA A 95 5.51 -10.92 2.88
CA ALA A 95 5.12 -9.50 2.80
C ALA A 95 5.40 -8.92 1.40
N ALA A 96 6.55 -9.24 0.83
CA ALA A 96 6.92 -8.76 -0.50
C ALA A 96 5.93 -9.25 -1.57
N ARG A 97 5.50 -10.51 -1.48
CA ARG A 97 4.50 -11.04 -2.42
C ARG A 97 3.16 -10.31 -2.29
N LEU A 98 2.73 -10.02 -1.06
CA LEU A 98 1.49 -9.27 -0.83
C LEU A 98 1.60 -7.86 -1.40
N VAL A 99 2.72 -7.17 -1.15
CA VAL A 99 2.95 -5.82 -1.66
C VAL A 99 2.99 -5.82 -3.18
N ASP A 100 3.63 -6.81 -3.79
CA ASP A 100 3.65 -6.94 -5.25
C ASP A 100 2.25 -7.13 -5.82
N GLU A 101 1.41 -7.90 -5.15
CA GLU A 101 0.03 -8.10 -5.59
C GLU A 101 -0.77 -6.80 -5.47
N LEU A 102 -0.61 -6.07 -4.36
CA LEU A 102 -1.24 -4.76 -4.21
C LEU A 102 -0.81 -3.81 -5.33
N GLY A 103 0.48 -3.82 -5.68
CA GLY A 103 1.01 -3.02 -6.77
C GLY A 103 0.40 -3.36 -8.12
N ARG A 104 0.20 -4.65 -8.41
CA ARG A 104 -0.43 -5.09 -9.66
C ARG A 104 -1.90 -4.65 -9.73
N LEU A 105 -2.64 -4.82 -8.65
CA LEU A 105 -4.04 -4.44 -8.60
C LEU A 105 -4.21 -2.92 -8.71
N LEU A 106 -3.36 -2.17 -8.02
CA LEU A 106 -3.35 -0.71 -8.13
C LEU A 106 -3.01 -0.27 -9.56
N GLY A 107 -2.00 -0.89 -10.16
CA GLY A 107 -1.60 -0.59 -11.53
C GLY A 107 -2.73 -0.81 -12.52
N ALA A 108 -3.48 -1.90 -12.37
CA ALA A 108 -4.63 -2.19 -13.23
C ALA A 108 -5.72 -1.12 -13.07
N TRP A 109 -5.98 -0.70 -11.83
CA TRP A 109 -6.95 0.37 -11.58
C TRP A 109 -6.50 1.68 -12.20
N ARG A 110 -5.23 2.05 -12.04
CA ARG A 110 -4.69 3.28 -12.63
C ARG A 110 -4.81 3.28 -14.15
N LYS A 111 -4.52 2.16 -14.80
CA LYS A 111 -4.68 2.04 -16.24
C LYS A 111 -6.12 2.24 -16.68
N GLY A 112 -7.06 1.70 -15.91
CA GLY A 112 -8.49 1.88 -16.17
C GLY A 112 -8.91 3.34 -16.08
N VAL A 113 -8.42 4.04 -15.07
CA VAL A 113 -8.68 5.48 -14.87
C VAL A 113 -8.11 6.27 -16.05
N ASP A 114 -6.87 6.00 -16.42
CA ASP A 114 -6.21 6.71 -17.54
C ASP A 114 -6.98 6.50 -18.84
N ARG A 115 -7.46 5.28 -19.11
CA ARG A 115 -8.23 4.97 -20.31
C ARG A 115 -9.59 5.65 -20.33
N SER A 116 -10.20 5.82 -19.17
CA SER A 116 -11.53 6.44 -19.05
C SER A 116 -11.44 7.95 -18.87
N ALA A 117 -10.24 8.51 -18.73
CA ALA A 117 -10.05 9.94 -18.62
C ALA A 117 -10.54 10.62 -19.90
N PRO A 118 -11.27 11.74 -19.79
CA PRO A 118 -11.67 12.47 -20.99
C PRO A 118 -10.41 12.92 -21.74
N ALA A 119 -10.50 12.92 -23.07
CA ALA A 119 -9.41 13.40 -23.90
C ALA A 119 -9.08 14.84 -23.49
N PRO A 120 -7.79 15.19 -23.41
CA PRO A 120 -7.43 16.56 -23.08
C PRO A 120 -8.04 17.52 -24.10
N ILE A 121 -8.62 18.58 -23.60
CA ILE A 121 -9.12 19.64 -24.46
C ILE A 121 -7.89 20.40 -24.96
N ALA A 122 -7.71 20.30 -26.23
CA ALA A 122 -6.57 20.97 -26.85
C ALA A 122 -6.72 22.49 -26.77
#